data_8ecc168361c41d87f62d4bf4da212766
#
_entry.id   8ecc168361c41d87f62d4bf4da212766
#
_cell.length_a   1.000
_cell.length_b   1.000
_cell.length_c   1.000
_cell.angle_alpha   90.00
_cell.angle_beta   90.00
_cell.angle_gamma   90.00
#
_symmetry.space_group_name_H-M   'P 1'
#
loop_
_entity.id
_entity.type
_entity.pdbx_description
1 polymer ?
#
loop_
_entity_poly.entity_id
_entity_poly.type
_entity_poly.pdbx_seq_one_letter_code
_entity_poly.pdbx_strand_id
1 'polypeptide(L)'
;MLLQKPAFLLFYHTRAAEASFGEWLGVLWHGLSLDCTVAGYVTAFPVVVVLASFWIPLSQRVWRIILTVYFSLIALVTAAIFAVDLNLYGYWGFRLDGSVLIYLADPGEALASASWGEVLRQILIMLVYAGAMIWSYRWILRLFRVEPVPLRGRIVPTVATLLIGGLTFLAIRGGVTVATANVSKVYFSSNMFLNHAATNPVFSFLSSVGDNENYAEAYPFFEEERRKTLFEELRGNRPGADAGTPRLLRSDRPNVVLILLESFGRTIMDETVNGEPVMPNMQRFKREGVWFENFFANSFRTDRGQVAVLCGFPAQTTMSIMKLPRKSATLPSLARSLGREGYRSVFMYGGDLNFTNQASFMYSTGWEELIWQKDMQLDAPTSKWGYADDVVVDLFGDEVEALGRAEQPFLAGLLTLSSHEPFEVPFAKFDDKLLNAMAFSDAQIGRLIDRLRESPVWDNLLVVLVADHGYPYPYDLAYNAPLRHRIPMIWLGGALAAPPRTVDTYASQIDICATLLAQLGLPHDEFDYSKNIFGATPPHKFGYYCFSDGFGVIDADGETVYDNTGETVLSQTGPQSERLEWGKAMLQTTYEDIGRR
;
A
#
# COMPACT_ATOMS: atom_id res chain seq x y z
N MET A 1 24.60 -9.94 -7.72
CA MET A 1 23.45 -9.31 -7.03
C MET A 1 23.60 -9.40 -5.51
N LEU A 2 23.76 -10.57 -4.91
CA LEU A 2 23.92 -10.68 -3.45
C LEU A 2 25.01 -9.76 -2.87
N LEU A 3 26.15 -9.61 -3.56
CA LEU A 3 27.27 -8.74 -3.14
C LEU A 3 26.95 -7.23 -3.21
N GLN A 4 25.90 -6.82 -3.89
CA GLN A 4 25.49 -5.41 -3.93
C GLN A 4 25.07 -4.89 -2.56
N LYS A 5 24.44 -5.72 -1.73
CA LYS A 5 23.95 -5.35 -0.40
C LYS A 5 25.10 -5.04 0.57
N PRO A 6 26.08 -5.93 0.78
CA PRO A 6 27.25 -5.60 1.59
C PRO A 6 28.01 -4.38 1.05
N ALA A 7 28.15 -4.25 -0.27
CA ALA A 7 28.79 -3.08 -0.88
C ALA A 7 28.03 -1.79 -0.58
N PHE A 8 26.70 -1.81 -0.62
CA PHE A 8 25.85 -0.67 -0.28
C PHE A 8 25.98 -0.31 1.22
N LEU A 9 25.91 -1.28 2.12
CA LEU A 9 26.09 -1.07 3.57
C LEU A 9 27.49 -0.49 3.89
N LEU A 10 28.54 -0.98 3.23
CA LEU A 10 29.91 -0.45 3.40
C LEU A 10 30.06 0.96 2.82
N PHE A 11 29.43 1.25 1.69
CA PHE A 11 29.45 2.58 1.09
C PHE A 11 28.78 3.62 2.00
N TYR A 12 27.67 3.25 2.63
CA TYR A 12 26.94 4.07 3.59
C TYR A 12 27.20 3.67 5.05
N HIS A 13 28.48 3.35 5.37
CA HIS A 13 28.88 2.79 6.67
C HIS A 13 28.43 3.62 7.88
N THR A 14 28.34 4.94 7.77
CA THR A 14 27.84 5.81 8.85
C THR A 14 26.38 5.52 9.21
N ARG A 15 25.50 5.38 8.22
CA ARG A 15 24.09 4.99 8.43
C ARG A 15 23.98 3.53 8.85
N ALA A 16 24.84 2.67 8.28
CA ALA A 16 24.85 1.25 8.59
C ALA A 16 25.38 0.94 10.01
N ALA A 17 26.20 1.82 10.59
CA ALA A 17 26.73 1.65 11.94
C ALA A 17 25.68 1.76 13.06
N GLU A 18 24.53 2.35 12.75
CA GLU A 18 23.38 2.41 13.67
C GLU A 18 22.66 1.07 13.82
N ALA A 19 22.88 0.16 12.85
CA ALA A 19 22.24 -1.14 12.82
C ALA A 19 23.11 -2.24 13.43
N SER A 20 22.47 -3.20 14.09
CA SER A 20 23.12 -4.39 14.64
C SER A 20 23.60 -5.35 13.54
N PHE A 21 24.54 -6.24 13.88
CA PHE A 21 24.98 -7.30 12.97
C PHE A 21 23.83 -8.23 12.54
N GLY A 22 22.86 -8.47 13.45
CA GLY A 22 21.66 -9.26 13.12
C GLY A 22 20.80 -8.61 12.04
N GLU A 23 20.64 -7.30 12.07
CA GLU A 23 19.92 -6.54 11.05
C GLU A 23 20.67 -6.53 9.70
N TRP A 24 22.00 -6.51 9.70
CA TRP A 24 22.79 -6.68 8.49
C TRP A 24 22.54 -8.05 7.84
N LEU A 25 22.48 -9.12 8.64
CA LEU A 25 22.08 -10.45 8.14
C LEU A 25 20.63 -10.44 7.63
N GLY A 26 19.75 -9.71 8.30
CA GLY A 26 18.38 -9.47 7.85
C GLY A 26 18.32 -8.83 6.45
N VAL A 27 19.13 -7.82 6.17
CA VAL A 27 19.26 -7.21 4.82
C VAL A 27 19.61 -8.25 3.77
N LEU A 28 20.56 -9.14 4.05
CA LEU A 28 20.96 -10.21 3.12
C LEU A 28 19.85 -11.22 2.92
N TRP A 29 19.22 -11.68 4.01
CA TRP A 29 18.18 -12.70 3.97
C TRP A 29 16.92 -12.25 3.25
N HIS A 30 16.35 -11.13 3.66
CA HIS A 30 15.14 -10.59 3.04
C HIS A 30 15.37 -10.14 1.59
N GLY A 31 16.55 -9.59 1.31
CA GLY A 31 16.93 -9.17 -0.03
C GLY A 31 17.06 -10.29 -1.05
N LEU A 32 17.20 -11.57 -0.62
CA LEU A 32 17.25 -12.73 -1.52
C LEU A 32 16.01 -12.84 -2.41
N SER A 33 14.85 -12.45 -1.93
CA SER A 33 13.59 -12.54 -2.68
C SER A 33 13.70 -11.79 -4.02
N LEU A 34 14.07 -10.52 -4.01
CA LEU A 34 14.20 -9.73 -5.23
C LEU A 34 15.46 -10.07 -6.03
N ASP A 35 16.53 -10.52 -5.37
CA ASP A 35 17.72 -11.04 -6.08
C ASP A 35 17.37 -12.27 -6.91
N CYS A 36 16.57 -13.19 -6.37
CA CYS A 36 16.06 -14.36 -7.10
C CYS A 36 15.17 -13.96 -8.27
N THR A 37 14.32 -12.95 -8.08
CA THR A 37 13.47 -12.42 -9.15
C THR A 37 14.30 -11.87 -10.30
N VAL A 38 15.29 -11.01 -10.02
CA VAL A 38 16.18 -10.47 -11.06
C VAL A 38 17.03 -11.58 -11.69
N ALA A 39 17.54 -12.54 -10.89
CA ALA A 39 18.24 -13.69 -11.40
C ALA A 39 17.36 -14.54 -12.32
N GLY A 40 16.06 -14.70 -12.01
CA GLY A 40 15.07 -15.35 -12.87
C GLY A 40 14.96 -14.67 -14.23
N TYR A 41 14.80 -13.36 -14.27
CA TYR A 41 14.77 -12.60 -15.53
C TYR A 41 16.05 -12.77 -16.35
N VAL A 42 17.22 -12.69 -15.70
CA VAL A 42 18.52 -12.89 -16.35
C VAL A 42 18.70 -14.33 -16.84
N THR A 43 18.11 -15.33 -16.17
CA THR A 43 18.24 -16.74 -16.51
C THR A 43 17.24 -17.18 -17.58
N ALA A 44 16.15 -16.46 -17.78
CA ALA A 44 15.09 -16.84 -18.75
C ALA A 44 15.63 -17.02 -20.17
N PHE A 45 16.42 -16.08 -20.68
CA PHE A 45 17.03 -16.19 -22.01
C PHE A 45 18.03 -17.37 -22.12
N PRO A 46 18.98 -17.56 -21.20
CA PRO A 46 19.82 -18.78 -21.17
C PRO A 46 19.03 -20.08 -21.18
N VAL A 47 17.91 -20.19 -20.46
CA VAL A 47 17.05 -21.38 -20.48
C VAL A 47 16.52 -21.64 -21.90
N VAL A 48 16.05 -20.60 -22.60
CA VAL A 48 15.61 -20.71 -24.00
C VAL A 48 16.78 -21.13 -24.91
N VAL A 49 17.97 -20.56 -24.72
CA VAL A 49 19.17 -20.92 -25.51
C VAL A 49 19.57 -22.38 -25.27
N VAL A 50 19.53 -22.87 -24.02
CA VAL A 50 19.81 -24.28 -23.70
C VAL A 50 18.76 -25.18 -24.36
N LEU A 51 17.49 -24.85 -24.26
CA LEU A 51 16.41 -25.61 -24.92
C LEU A 51 16.62 -25.66 -26.45
N ALA A 52 16.90 -24.51 -27.06
CA ALA A 52 17.15 -24.40 -28.51
C ALA A 52 18.39 -25.22 -28.93
N SER A 53 19.42 -25.31 -28.08
CA SER A 53 20.65 -26.04 -28.39
C SER A 53 20.46 -27.54 -28.58
N PHE A 54 19.38 -28.14 -28.06
CA PHE A 54 19.05 -29.56 -28.29
C PHE A 54 18.42 -29.81 -29.66
N TRP A 55 17.82 -28.78 -30.27
CA TRP A 55 17.02 -28.92 -31.48
C TRP A 55 17.65 -28.25 -32.71
N ILE A 56 18.42 -27.17 -32.51
CA ILE A 56 19.05 -26.39 -33.55
C ILE A 56 20.53 -26.77 -33.65
N PRO A 57 21.02 -27.30 -34.78
CA PRO A 57 22.37 -27.80 -34.94
C PRO A 57 23.39 -26.68 -35.19
N LEU A 58 23.54 -25.76 -34.25
CA LEU A 58 24.60 -24.76 -34.28
C LEU A 58 25.86 -25.27 -33.57
N SER A 59 27.02 -24.77 -33.98
CA SER A 59 28.28 -25.15 -33.34
C SER A 59 28.32 -24.61 -31.87
N GLN A 60 29.02 -25.32 -31.02
CA GLN A 60 29.25 -24.89 -29.63
C GLN A 60 29.84 -23.47 -29.53
N ARG A 61 30.65 -23.09 -30.50
CA ARG A 61 31.25 -21.75 -30.58
C ARG A 61 30.15 -20.68 -30.73
N VAL A 62 29.17 -20.91 -31.58
CA VAL A 62 28.05 -19.97 -31.81
C VAL A 62 27.23 -19.81 -30.54
N TRP A 63 26.83 -20.92 -29.91
CA TRP A 63 26.07 -20.87 -28.65
C TRP A 63 26.82 -20.14 -27.53
N ARG A 64 28.12 -20.37 -27.41
CA ARG A 64 28.96 -19.63 -26.46
C ARG A 64 29.07 -18.15 -26.79
N ILE A 65 29.17 -17.79 -28.05
CA ILE A 65 29.20 -16.36 -28.45
C ILE A 65 27.88 -15.69 -28.04
N ILE A 66 26.72 -16.29 -28.35
CA ILE A 66 25.39 -15.77 -27.99
C ILE A 66 25.32 -15.51 -26.50
N LEU A 67 25.64 -16.53 -25.66
CA LEU A 67 25.59 -16.39 -24.21
C LEU A 67 26.65 -15.41 -23.66
N THR A 68 27.84 -15.35 -24.27
CA THR A 68 28.90 -14.41 -23.84
C THR A 68 28.49 -12.96 -24.10
N VAL A 69 27.91 -12.67 -25.28
CA VAL A 69 27.42 -11.34 -25.62
C VAL A 69 26.28 -10.95 -24.67
N TYR A 70 25.30 -11.85 -24.49
CA TYR A 70 24.18 -11.62 -23.59
C TYR A 70 24.62 -11.30 -22.16
N PHE A 71 25.45 -12.19 -21.55
CA PHE A 71 25.90 -11.96 -20.18
C PHE A 71 26.84 -10.77 -20.02
N SER A 72 27.62 -10.43 -21.06
CA SER A 72 28.45 -9.22 -21.04
C SER A 72 27.58 -7.97 -21.04
N LEU A 73 26.50 -7.94 -21.83
CA LEU A 73 25.55 -6.84 -21.87
C LEU A 73 24.82 -6.70 -20.52
N ILE A 74 24.31 -7.82 -19.97
CA ILE A 74 23.65 -7.83 -18.66
C ILE A 74 24.61 -7.35 -17.56
N ALA A 75 25.86 -7.75 -17.59
CA ALA A 75 26.86 -7.32 -16.62
C ALA A 75 27.09 -5.80 -16.67
N LEU A 76 27.21 -5.24 -17.86
CA LEU A 76 27.38 -3.78 -18.05
C LEU A 76 26.15 -3.00 -17.54
N VAL A 77 24.95 -3.41 -17.94
CA VAL A 77 23.70 -2.76 -17.52
C VAL A 77 23.51 -2.86 -16.00
N THR A 78 23.69 -4.05 -15.43
CA THR A 78 23.56 -4.24 -13.97
C THR A 78 24.60 -3.42 -13.19
N ALA A 79 25.83 -3.35 -13.69
CA ALA A 79 26.88 -2.59 -13.04
C ALA A 79 26.65 -1.07 -13.16
N ALA A 80 26.14 -0.59 -14.28
CA ALA A 80 25.76 0.81 -14.47
C ALA A 80 24.63 1.20 -13.51
N ILE A 81 23.55 0.41 -13.46
CA ILE A 81 22.44 0.64 -12.53
C ILE A 81 22.95 0.68 -11.09
N PHE A 82 23.79 -0.27 -10.67
CA PHE A 82 24.32 -0.32 -9.31
C PHE A 82 25.23 0.87 -8.97
N ALA A 83 26.10 1.27 -9.89
CA ALA A 83 26.96 2.43 -9.67
C ALA A 83 26.17 3.73 -9.56
N VAL A 84 25.20 3.95 -10.45
CA VAL A 84 24.31 5.12 -10.41
C VAL A 84 23.49 5.14 -9.12
N ASP A 85 22.90 4.00 -8.74
CA ASP A 85 22.13 3.85 -7.52
C ASP A 85 22.94 4.19 -6.25
N LEU A 86 24.19 3.71 -6.15
CA LEU A 86 25.08 4.04 -5.04
C LEU A 86 25.33 5.54 -4.88
N ASN A 87 25.40 6.29 -5.97
CA ASN A 87 25.61 7.72 -5.88
C ASN A 87 24.32 8.48 -5.57
N LEU A 88 23.26 8.20 -6.33
CA LEU A 88 22.00 8.93 -6.23
C LEU A 88 21.28 8.69 -4.92
N TYR A 89 21.43 7.53 -4.28
CA TYR A 89 20.84 7.26 -2.97
C TYR A 89 21.26 8.28 -1.90
N GLY A 90 22.49 8.79 -1.96
CA GLY A 90 22.98 9.82 -1.04
C GLY A 90 22.20 11.14 -1.15
N TYR A 91 21.77 11.48 -2.36
CA TYR A 91 21.00 12.69 -2.66
C TYR A 91 19.51 12.51 -2.53
N TRP A 92 19.00 11.36 -2.98
CA TRP A 92 17.57 11.10 -3.09
C TRP A 92 16.97 10.43 -1.86
N GLY A 93 17.76 9.65 -1.10
CA GLY A 93 17.29 8.92 0.07
C GLY A 93 16.45 7.67 -0.26
N PHE A 94 16.36 7.28 -1.53
CA PHE A 94 15.64 6.08 -2.00
C PHE A 94 16.43 5.38 -3.12
N ARG A 95 16.05 4.12 -3.42
CA ARG A 95 16.72 3.30 -4.46
C ARG A 95 16.39 3.83 -5.84
N LEU A 96 17.31 3.62 -6.77
CA LEU A 96 17.18 4.06 -8.15
C LEU A 96 15.85 3.59 -8.76
N ASP A 97 15.15 4.50 -9.38
CA ASP A 97 13.90 4.27 -10.11
C ASP A 97 13.92 4.85 -11.53
N GLY A 98 12.83 4.64 -12.27
CA GLY A 98 12.70 5.08 -13.66
C GLY A 98 12.79 6.60 -13.86
N SER A 99 12.64 7.42 -12.81
CA SER A 99 12.75 8.88 -12.90
C SER A 99 14.12 9.34 -13.35
N VAL A 100 15.16 8.51 -13.13
CA VAL A 100 16.52 8.81 -13.64
C VAL A 100 16.58 8.96 -15.17
N LEU A 101 15.64 8.33 -15.90
CA LEU A 101 15.59 8.41 -17.36
C LEU A 101 15.30 9.83 -17.87
N ILE A 102 14.64 10.67 -17.06
CA ILE A 102 14.39 12.08 -17.38
C ILE A 102 15.74 12.82 -17.52
N TYR A 103 16.70 12.53 -16.64
CA TYR A 103 18.04 13.14 -16.67
C TYR A 103 18.93 12.62 -17.82
N LEU A 104 18.57 11.48 -18.44
CA LEU A 104 19.25 11.02 -19.65
C LEU A 104 18.86 11.84 -20.88
N ALA A 105 17.73 12.52 -20.85
CA ALA A 105 17.32 13.43 -21.92
C ALA A 105 18.16 14.71 -21.95
N ASP A 106 18.69 15.17 -20.77
CA ASP A 106 19.63 16.27 -20.67
C ASP A 106 20.85 15.89 -19.80
N PRO A 107 21.84 15.19 -20.38
CA PRO A 107 23.04 14.76 -19.65
C PRO A 107 23.88 15.93 -19.10
N GLY A 108 23.75 17.13 -19.69
CA GLY A 108 24.47 18.31 -19.25
C GLY A 108 24.08 18.77 -17.85
N GLU A 109 22.78 18.79 -17.55
CA GLU A 109 22.26 19.12 -16.22
C GLU A 109 22.61 18.06 -15.17
N ALA A 110 22.55 16.78 -15.54
CA ALA A 110 22.90 15.69 -14.66
C ALA A 110 24.38 15.73 -14.24
N LEU A 111 25.28 16.09 -15.16
CA LEU A 111 26.74 16.20 -14.90
C LEU A 111 27.10 17.51 -14.19
N ALA A 112 26.34 18.59 -14.35
CA ALA A 112 26.60 19.87 -13.69
C ALA A 112 26.50 19.79 -12.16
N SER A 113 25.72 18.85 -11.64
CA SER A 113 25.52 18.65 -10.19
C SER A 113 26.50 17.67 -9.54
N ALA A 114 27.32 16.95 -10.33
CA ALA A 114 28.26 15.95 -9.83
C ALA A 114 29.73 16.43 -9.93
N SER A 115 30.52 16.20 -8.89
CA SER A 115 31.94 16.45 -8.94
C SER A 115 32.68 15.42 -9.82
N TRP A 116 33.75 15.83 -10.47
CA TRP A 116 34.56 14.89 -11.27
C TRP A 116 35.09 13.70 -10.46
N GLY A 117 35.36 13.91 -9.15
CA GLY A 117 35.78 12.83 -8.25
C GLY A 117 34.70 11.78 -8.06
N GLU A 118 33.45 12.19 -7.94
CA GLU A 118 32.28 11.26 -7.86
C GLU A 118 32.10 10.49 -9.17
N VAL A 119 32.16 11.19 -10.31
CA VAL A 119 32.02 10.54 -11.63
C VAL A 119 33.08 9.47 -11.83
N LEU A 120 34.36 9.79 -11.55
CA LEU A 120 35.47 8.84 -11.68
C LEU A 120 35.31 7.64 -10.72
N ARG A 121 34.89 7.89 -9.49
CA ARG A 121 34.62 6.83 -8.51
C ARG A 121 33.52 5.89 -9.02
N GLN A 122 32.41 6.42 -9.56
CA GLN A 122 31.31 5.61 -10.07
C GLN A 122 31.72 4.81 -11.33
N ILE A 123 32.49 5.40 -12.23
CA ILE A 123 33.05 4.68 -13.38
C ILE A 123 33.92 3.51 -12.90
N LEU A 124 34.77 3.73 -11.90
CA LEU A 124 35.63 2.68 -11.34
C LEU A 124 34.78 1.55 -10.72
N ILE A 125 33.78 1.87 -9.91
CA ILE A 125 32.85 0.89 -9.32
C ILE A 125 32.16 0.09 -10.43
N MET A 126 31.64 0.76 -11.46
CA MET A 126 30.99 0.12 -12.60
C MET A 126 31.96 -0.85 -13.32
N LEU A 127 33.18 -0.42 -13.62
CA LEU A 127 34.15 -1.26 -14.31
C LEU A 127 34.61 -2.46 -13.48
N VAL A 128 34.86 -2.28 -12.19
CA VAL A 128 35.23 -3.39 -11.27
C VAL A 128 34.10 -4.39 -11.17
N TYR A 129 32.87 -3.93 -10.97
CA TYR A 129 31.72 -4.80 -10.82
C TYR A 129 31.37 -5.51 -12.12
N ALA A 130 31.34 -4.81 -13.27
CA ALA A 130 31.14 -5.41 -14.59
C ALA A 130 32.24 -6.44 -14.91
N GLY A 131 33.50 -6.09 -14.65
CA GLY A 131 34.65 -6.98 -14.84
C GLY A 131 34.53 -8.27 -14.03
N ALA A 132 34.15 -8.18 -12.76
CA ALA A 132 33.93 -9.33 -11.88
C ALA A 132 32.77 -10.22 -12.39
N MET A 133 31.65 -9.61 -12.82
CA MET A 133 30.52 -10.34 -13.40
C MET A 133 30.92 -11.04 -14.71
N ILE A 134 31.55 -10.33 -15.65
CA ILE A 134 31.99 -10.91 -16.93
C ILE A 134 32.99 -12.06 -16.70
N TRP A 135 33.91 -11.89 -15.77
CA TRP A 135 34.86 -12.95 -15.41
C TRP A 135 34.14 -14.18 -14.86
N SER A 136 33.18 -13.99 -13.95
CA SER A 136 32.36 -15.06 -13.38
C SER A 136 31.54 -15.78 -14.44
N TYR A 137 30.86 -15.04 -15.31
CA TYR A 137 30.08 -15.61 -16.42
C TYR A 137 30.94 -16.38 -17.42
N ARG A 138 32.11 -15.84 -17.77
CA ARG A 138 33.06 -16.56 -18.63
C ARG A 138 33.55 -17.85 -18.00
N TRP A 139 33.77 -17.85 -16.67
CA TRP A 139 34.14 -19.08 -15.94
C TRP A 139 33.02 -20.12 -15.98
N ILE A 140 31.77 -19.74 -15.73
CA ILE A 140 30.60 -20.61 -15.82
C ILE A 140 30.42 -21.13 -17.26
N LEU A 141 30.54 -20.29 -18.27
CA LEU A 141 30.37 -20.68 -19.67
C LEU A 141 31.43 -21.67 -20.16
N ARG A 142 32.59 -21.82 -19.48
CA ARG A 142 33.55 -22.89 -19.78
C ARG A 142 32.95 -24.29 -19.50
N LEU A 143 32.02 -24.36 -18.55
CA LEU A 143 31.32 -25.63 -18.20
C LEU A 143 30.19 -25.94 -19.21
N PHE A 144 29.72 -24.95 -19.97
CA PHE A 144 28.68 -25.16 -20.96
C PHE A 144 29.21 -25.90 -22.17
N ARG A 145 28.69 -27.12 -22.38
CA ARG A 145 29.02 -27.98 -23.52
C ARG A 145 27.75 -28.38 -24.23
N VAL A 146 27.79 -28.30 -25.56
CA VAL A 146 26.72 -28.77 -26.44
C VAL A 146 27.24 -29.98 -27.18
N GLU A 147 26.75 -31.16 -26.82
CA GLU A 147 27.07 -32.42 -27.50
C GLU A 147 25.89 -32.77 -28.43
N PRO A 148 26.18 -33.38 -29.62
CA PRO A 148 25.13 -33.89 -30.49
C PRO A 148 24.34 -34.99 -29.79
N VAL A 149 23.07 -34.75 -29.51
CA VAL A 149 22.17 -35.72 -28.89
C VAL A 149 21.30 -36.36 -29.94
N PRO A 150 21.24 -37.71 -30.04
CA PRO A 150 20.34 -38.40 -30.94
C PRO A 150 18.87 -38.07 -30.64
N LEU A 151 17.98 -38.16 -31.65
CA LEU A 151 16.60 -37.67 -31.52
C LEU A 151 15.86 -38.21 -30.30
N ARG A 152 16.02 -39.50 -30.01
CA ARG A 152 15.41 -40.15 -28.81
C ARG A 152 16.00 -39.63 -27.47
N GLY A 153 17.27 -39.20 -27.47
CA GLY A 153 17.93 -38.67 -26.29
C GLY A 153 17.59 -37.22 -25.96
N ARG A 154 16.91 -36.48 -26.87
CA ARG A 154 16.58 -35.05 -26.66
C ARG A 154 15.40 -34.84 -25.72
N ILE A 155 14.56 -35.87 -25.51
CA ILE A 155 13.33 -35.73 -24.70
C ILE A 155 13.66 -35.40 -23.25
N VAL A 156 14.56 -36.18 -22.61
CA VAL A 156 14.90 -36.00 -21.20
C VAL A 156 15.50 -34.61 -20.91
N PRO A 157 16.55 -34.12 -21.63
CA PRO A 157 17.08 -32.78 -21.37
C PRO A 157 16.08 -31.68 -21.74
N THR A 158 15.20 -31.89 -22.71
CA THR A 158 14.12 -30.95 -23.01
C THR A 158 13.16 -30.82 -21.83
N VAL A 159 12.67 -31.95 -21.30
CA VAL A 159 11.76 -31.95 -20.14
C VAL A 159 12.46 -31.33 -18.92
N ALA A 160 13.71 -31.69 -18.65
CA ALA A 160 14.49 -31.12 -17.55
C ALA A 160 14.64 -29.59 -17.70
N THR A 161 14.93 -29.10 -18.91
CA THR A 161 15.06 -27.66 -19.17
C THR A 161 13.72 -26.95 -19.04
N LEU A 162 12.61 -27.56 -19.45
CA LEU A 162 11.27 -27.01 -19.23
C LEU A 162 10.91 -26.92 -17.74
N LEU A 163 11.29 -27.92 -16.92
CA LEU A 163 11.13 -27.86 -15.47
C LEU A 163 11.96 -26.71 -14.86
N ILE A 164 13.22 -26.55 -15.30
CA ILE A 164 14.06 -25.40 -14.91
C ILE A 164 13.39 -24.08 -15.34
N GLY A 165 12.80 -24.04 -16.55
CA GLY A 165 11.99 -22.89 -17.01
C GLY A 165 10.82 -22.58 -16.08
N GLY A 166 10.10 -23.60 -15.62
CA GLY A 166 9.05 -23.47 -14.62
C GLY A 166 9.56 -22.88 -13.29
N LEU A 167 10.69 -23.36 -12.78
CA LEU A 167 11.33 -22.80 -11.58
C LEU A 167 11.80 -21.36 -11.81
N THR A 168 12.33 -21.07 -13.01
CA THR A 168 12.72 -19.69 -13.41
C THR A 168 11.51 -18.77 -13.42
N PHE A 169 10.38 -19.24 -13.95
CA PHE A 169 9.12 -18.50 -13.91
C PHE A 169 8.65 -18.22 -12.47
N LEU A 170 8.72 -19.21 -11.59
CA LEU A 170 8.38 -19.01 -10.17
C LEU A 170 9.32 -18.00 -9.49
N ALA A 171 10.59 -17.99 -9.83
CA ALA A 171 11.55 -16.99 -9.33
C ALA A 171 11.17 -15.57 -9.84
N ILE A 172 10.86 -15.43 -11.13
CA ILE A 172 10.38 -14.15 -11.74
C ILE A 172 9.11 -13.67 -11.03
N ARG A 173 8.16 -14.58 -10.81
CA ARG A 173 6.91 -14.25 -10.12
C ARG A 173 7.12 -13.85 -8.64
N GLY A 174 8.23 -14.23 -8.04
CA GLY A 174 8.52 -13.98 -6.64
C GLY A 174 7.95 -15.03 -5.67
N GLY A 175 7.73 -16.26 -6.14
CA GLY A 175 7.24 -17.39 -5.35
C GLY A 175 5.81 -17.82 -5.68
N VAL A 176 5.18 -18.56 -4.75
CA VAL A 176 3.86 -19.19 -4.93
C VAL A 176 2.73 -18.47 -4.19
N THR A 177 3.04 -17.43 -3.39
CA THR A 177 2.05 -16.67 -2.63
C THR A 177 1.13 -15.85 -3.53
N VAL A 178 0.08 -15.26 -2.96
CA VAL A 178 -0.84 -14.38 -3.69
C VAL A 178 -0.11 -13.17 -4.27
N ALA A 179 0.82 -12.60 -3.50
CA ALA A 179 1.62 -11.46 -3.92
C ALA A 179 2.67 -11.85 -4.97
N THR A 180 2.72 -11.12 -6.07
CA THR A 180 3.81 -11.17 -7.04
C THR A 180 5.04 -10.41 -6.53
N ALA A 181 6.17 -10.50 -7.25
CA ALA A 181 7.37 -9.76 -6.88
C ALA A 181 7.12 -8.26 -6.85
N ASN A 182 7.39 -7.65 -5.71
CA ASN A 182 7.33 -6.21 -5.47
C ASN A 182 8.27 -5.85 -4.30
N VAL A 183 8.49 -4.56 -4.05
CA VAL A 183 9.46 -4.11 -3.04
C VAL A 183 9.05 -4.47 -1.60
N SER A 184 7.77 -4.63 -1.30
CA SER A 184 7.32 -5.04 0.05
C SER A 184 7.91 -6.36 0.51
N LYS A 185 8.25 -7.27 -0.43
CA LYS A 185 8.85 -8.57 -0.09
C LYS A 185 10.20 -8.49 0.63
N VAL A 186 10.84 -7.35 0.59
CA VAL A 186 12.14 -7.12 1.25
C VAL A 186 12.06 -6.10 2.39
N TYR A 187 10.88 -5.52 2.65
CA TYR A 187 10.65 -4.64 3.78
C TYR A 187 10.44 -5.47 5.05
N PHE A 188 11.26 -5.24 6.06
CA PHE A 188 11.27 -6.03 7.28
C PHE A 188 11.53 -5.21 8.55
N SER A 189 11.75 -3.91 8.42
CA SER A 189 12.15 -3.04 9.52
C SER A 189 11.48 -1.67 9.41
N SER A 190 11.20 -1.05 10.55
CA SER A 190 10.83 0.37 10.61
C SER A 190 12.00 1.30 10.21
N ASN A 191 13.24 0.82 10.26
CA ASN A 191 14.40 1.54 9.72
C ASN A 191 14.42 1.42 8.19
N MET A 192 13.97 2.48 7.51
CA MET A 192 13.89 2.53 6.05
C MET A 192 15.22 2.30 5.33
N PHE A 193 16.34 2.70 5.94
CA PHE A 193 17.66 2.45 5.36
C PHE A 193 17.93 0.95 5.17
N LEU A 194 17.53 0.11 6.12
CA LEU A 194 17.69 -1.35 6.04
C LEU A 194 16.80 -1.95 4.95
N ASN A 195 15.56 -1.48 4.82
CA ASN A 195 14.65 -1.89 3.76
C ASN A 195 15.20 -1.52 2.38
N HIS A 196 15.73 -0.30 2.25
CA HIS A 196 16.41 0.13 1.02
C HIS A 196 17.67 -0.71 0.75
N ALA A 197 18.49 -0.99 1.76
CA ALA A 197 19.68 -1.84 1.60
C ALA A 197 19.31 -3.27 1.13
N ALA A 198 18.17 -3.82 1.56
CA ALA A 198 17.65 -5.11 1.12
C ALA A 198 17.09 -5.08 -0.32
N THR A 199 16.62 -3.93 -0.78
CA THR A 199 16.03 -3.77 -2.12
C THR A 199 17.10 -3.91 -3.21
N ASN A 200 16.82 -4.75 -4.22
CA ASN A 200 17.70 -4.89 -5.39
C ASN A 200 17.53 -3.67 -6.33
N PRO A 201 18.59 -2.91 -6.65
CA PRO A 201 18.49 -1.70 -7.46
C PRO A 201 18.05 -1.95 -8.91
N VAL A 202 18.39 -3.13 -9.47
CA VAL A 202 17.96 -3.50 -10.82
C VAL A 202 16.45 -3.74 -10.83
N PHE A 203 15.93 -4.40 -9.79
CA PHE A 203 14.50 -4.61 -9.64
C PHE A 203 13.77 -3.26 -9.46
N SER A 204 14.25 -2.42 -8.55
CA SER A 204 13.65 -1.10 -8.27
C SER A 204 13.57 -0.26 -9.55
N PHE A 205 14.66 -0.17 -10.29
CA PHE A 205 14.70 0.55 -11.56
C PHE A 205 13.74 -0.02 -12.59
N LEU A 206 13.84 -1.34 -12.89
CA LEU A 206 13.05 -1.95 -13.96
C LEU A 206 11.55 -2.00 -13.65
N SER A 207 11.16 -2.17 -12.38
CA SER A 207 9.76 -2.18 -11.99
C SER A 207 9.09 -0.81 -12.08
N SER A 208 9.87 0.26 -12.06
CA SER A 208 9.38 1.65 -12.10
C SER A 208 9.51 2.32 -13.48
N VAL A 209 10.19 1.69 -14.45
CA VAL A 209 10.32 2.25 -15.82
C VAL A 209 8.96 2.40 -16.51
N GLY A 210 7.99 1.52 -16.21
CA GLY A 210 6.64 1.60 -16.74
C GLY A 210 5.73 2.60 -16.02
N ASP A 211 6.15 3.08 -14.84
CA ASP A 211 5.36 3.97 -13.99
C ASP A 211 5.61 5.47 -14.30
N ASN A 212 6.33 5.78 -15.36
CA ASN A 212 6.59 7.16 -15.83
C ASN A 212 5.37 7.77 -16.54
N GLU A 213 4.18 7.59 -15.99
CA GLU A 213 3.01 8.35 -16.41
C GLU A 213 3.19 9.82 -15.97
N ASN A 214 2.88 10.74 -16.87
CA ASN A 214 2.84 12.16 -16.52
C ASN A 214 1.57 12.45 -15.71
N TYR A 215 1.60 12.05 -14.44
CA TYR A 215 0.44 12.23 -13.55
C TYR A 215 -0.03 13.68 -13.49
N ALA A 216 0.87 14.65 -13.58
CA ALA A 216 0.52 16.05 -13.51
C ALA A 216 -0.37 16.53 -14.67
N GLU A 217 -0.32 15.86 -15.82
CA GLU A 217 -1.10 16.16 -17.00
C GLU A 217 -2.26 15.20 -17.25
N ALA A 218 -2.50 14.23 -16.34
CA ALA A 218 -3.51 13.19 -16.54
C ALA A 218 -4.95 13.74 -16.64
N TYR A 219 -5.26 14.82 -15.91
CA TYR A 219 -6.60 15.42 -15.85
C TYR A 219 -6.53 16.95 -15.94
N PRO A 220 -6.28 17.52 -17.11
CA PRO A 220 -6.13 18.98 -17.30
C PRO A 220 -7.50 19.67 -17.43
N PHE A 221 -8.32 19.65 -16.38
CA PHE A 221 -9.67 20.23 -16.41
C PHE A 221 -9.68 21.76 -16.35
N PHE A 222 -8.72 22.34 -15.62
CA PHE A 222 -8.66 23.79 -15.37
C PHE A 222 -7.24 24.30 -15.55
N GLU A 223 -7.15 25.57 -15.92
CA GLU A 223 -5.91 26.33 -15.77
C GLU A 223 -5.51 26.46 -14.30
N GLU A 224 -4.21 26.56 -14.03
CA GLU A 224 -3.62 26.49 -12.69
C GLU A 224 -4.29 27.45 -11.67
N GLU A 225 -4.54 28.70 -12.05
CA GLU A 225 -5.15 29.70 -11.15
C GLU A 225 -6.60 29.34 -10.78
N ARG A 226 -7.41 28.87 -11.74
CA ARG A 226 -8.80 28.45 -11.47
C ARG A 226 -8.82 27.22 -10.58
N ARG A 227 -7.96 26.23 -10.88
CA ARG A 227 -7.85 25.01 -10.07
C ARG A 227 -7.46 25.33 -8.63
N LYS A 228 -6.43 26.18 -8.42
CA LYS A 228 -6.00 26.59 -7.08
C LYS A 228 -7.14 27.27 -6.31
N THR A 229 -7.85 28.19 -6.96
CA THR A 229 -9.00 28.89 -6.33
C THR A 229 -10.05 27.90 -5.86
N LEU A 230 -10.47 26.97 -6.74
CA LEU A 230 -11.46 25.95 -6.39
C LEU A 230 -10.96 25.03 -5.27
N PHE A 231 -9.69 24.60 -5.34
CA PHE A 231 -9.14 23.70 -4.31
C PHE A 231 -9.02 24.39 -2.94
N GLU A 232 -8.67 25.69 -2.90
CA GLU A 232 -8.64 26.45 -1.65
C GLU A 232 -10.03 26.51 -0.96
N GLU A 233 -11.12 26.44 -1.71
CA GLU A 233 -12.48 26.35 -1.14
C GLU A 233 -12.75 24.97 -0.49
N LEU A 234 -12.11 23.90 -1.01
CA LEU A 234 -12.30 22.52 -0.58
C LEU A 234 -11.29 22.06 0.47
N ARG A 235 -10.16 22.75 0.54
CA ARG A 235 -9.02 22.37 1.37
C ARG A 235 -9.41 22.23 2.84
N GLY A 236 -9.05 21.07 3.43
CA GLY A 236 -9.32 20.79 4.84
C GLY A 236 -8.45 21.62 5.79
N ASN A 237 -7.18 21.75 5.45
CA ASN A 237 -6.17 22.49 6.20
C ASN A 237 -6.31 24.01 5.95
N ARG A 238 -7.12 24.68 6.75
CA ARG A 238 -7.35 26.14 6.65
C ARG A 238 -7.24 26.80 8.02
N PRO A 239 -6.80 28.08 8.10
CA PRO A 239 -6.84 28.82 9.34
C PRO A 239 -8.23 28.81 9.98
N GLY A 240 -8.31 28.38 11.25
CA GLY A 240 -9.56 28.26 11.98
C GLY A 240 -10.40 27.02 11.64
N ALA A 241 -9.83 26.01 10.96
CA ALA A 241 -10.51 24.76 10.64
C ALA A 241 -11.15 24.10 11.87
N ASP A 242 -10.51 24.20 13.03
CA ASP A 242 -10.97 23.60 14.27
C ASP A 242 -11.86 24.51 15.13
N ALA A 243 -12.15 25.72 14.64
CA ALA A 243 -13.02 26.63 15.38
C ALA A 243 -14.40 25.99 15.62
N GLY A 244 -14.83 25.97 16.87
CA GLY A 244 -16.10 25.38 17.27
C GLY A 244 -16.14 23.84 17.33
N THR A 245 -15.01 23.16 17.14
CA THR A 245 -14.94 21.70 17.26
C THR A 245 -15.31 21.26 18.68
N PRO A 246 -16.38 20.46 18.87
CA PRO A 246 -16.72 19.93 20.17
C PRO A 246 -15.69 18.89 20.60
N ARG A 247 -15.25 18.92 21.83
CA ARG A 247 -14.38 17.89 22.38
C ARG A 247 -15.19 16.65 22.73
N LEU A 248 -14.92 15.55 22.06
CA LEU A 248 -15.54 14.26 22.31
C LEU A 248 -14.74 13.37 23.25
N LEU A 249 -13.48 13.66 23.48
CA LEU A 249 -12.56 12.85 24.27
C LEU A 249 -12.40 13.41 25.70
N ARG A 250 -12.30 12.51 26.69
CA ARG A 250 -12.01 12.84 28.10
C ARG A 250 -10.54 13.10 28.33
N SER A 251 -9.68 12.37 27.61
CA SER A 251 -8.22 12.39 27.71
C SER A 251 -7.61 13.12 26.53
N ASP A 252 -6.48 13.78 26.73
CA ASP A 252 -5.67 14.37 25.68
C ASP A 252 -4.80 13.31 24.97
N ARG A 253 -4.56 12.17 25.63
CA ARG A 253 -3.70 11.09 25.12
C ARG A 253 -4.37 9.72 25.29
N PRO A 254 -5.53 9.45 24.67
CA PRO A 254 -6.12 8.12 24.70
C PRO A 254 -5.28 7.15 23.87
N ASN A 255 -5.35 5.87 24.19
CA ASN A 255 -4.95 4.82 23.28
C ASN A 255 -5.92 4.77 22.11
N VAL A 256 -5.43 4.48 20.92
CA VAL A 256 -6.24 4.45 19.72
C VAL A 256 -6.19 3.07 19.07
N VAL A 257 -7.35 2.47 18.89
CA VAL A 257 -7.56 1.26 18.07
C VAL A 257 -8.29 1.69 16.81
N LEU A 258 -7.71 1.39 15.64
CA LEU A 258 -8.29 1.67 14.34
C LEU A 258 -8.54 0.35 13.60
N ILE A 259 -9.79 -0.01 13.41
CA ILE A 259 -10.20 -1.25 12.74
C ILE A 259 -10.75 -0.91 11.35
N LEU A 260 -10.04 -1.38 10.33
CA LEU A 260 -10.44 -1.35 8.94
C LEU A 260 -11.26 -2.61 8.66
N LEU A 261 -12.54 -2.42 8.35
CA LEU A 261 -13.51 -3.50 8.11
C LEU A 261 -13.56 -3.81 6.60
N GLU A 262 -13.03 -4.95 6.19
CA GLU A 262 -12.96 -5.37 4.79
C GLU A 262 -14.36 -5.41 4.14
N SER A 263 -14.57 -4.60 3.11
CA SER A 263 -15.77 -4.60 2.26
C SER A 263 -17.11 -4.28 2.95
N PHE A 264 -17.12 -3.70 4.15
CA PHE A 264 -18.35 -3.42 4.91
C PHE A 264 -19.13 -2.26 4.29
N GLY A 265 -20.09 -2.58 3.41
CA GLY A 265 -21.04 -1.62 2.84
C GLY A 265 -22.17 -1.28 3.80
N ARG A 266 -22.67 -0.05 3.76
CA ARG A 266 -23.82 0.39 4.55
C ARG A 266 -25.08 -0.41 4.19
N THR A 267 -25.28 -0.77 2.94
CA THR A 267 -26.42 -1.56 2.47
C THR A 267 -26.48 -2.93 3.12
N ILE A 268 -25.33 -3.60 3.29
CA ILE A 268 -25.25 -4.91 3.96
C ILE A 268 -25.42 -4.74 5.47
N MET A 269 -24.86 -3.68 6.05
CA MET A 269 -25.03 -3.40 7.48
C MET A 269 -26.51 -3.21 7.86
N ASP A 270 -27.29 -2.61 6.99
CA ASP A 270 -28.71 -2.37 7.22
C ASP A 270 -29.62 -3.53 6.74
N GLU A 271 -29.02 -4.61 6.15
CA GLU A 271 -29.76 -5.76 5.60
C GLU A 271 -30.34 -6.64 6.70
N THR A 272 -31.52 -7.18 6.41
CA THR A 272 -32.25 -8.10 7.29
C THR A 272 -32.81 -9.27 6.47
N VAL A 273 -32.41 -10.49 6.80
CA VAL A 273 -32.88 -11.72 6.14
C VAL A 273 -33.81 -12.47 7.06
N ASN A 274 -35.04 -12.72 6.63
CA ASN A 274 -36.07 -13.40 7.41
C ASN A 274 -36.33 -12.78 8.81
N GLY A 275 -36.18 -11.47 8.94
CA GLY A 275 -36.34 -10.74 10.20
C GLY A 275 -35.10 -10.73 11.11
N GLU A 276 -34.01 -11.35 10.70
CA GLU A 276 -32.74 -11.32 11.43
C GLU A 276 -31.76 -10.36 10.77
N PRO A 277 -31.14 -9.40 11.51
CA PRO A 277 -30.15 -8.52 10.96
C PRO A 277 -28.89 -9.30 10.58
N VAL A 278 -28.30 -8.96 9.43
CA VAL A 278 -27.04 -9.57 8.97
C VAL A 278 -25.89 -9.19 9.90
N MET A 279 -25.83 -7.95 10.34
CA MET A 279 -24.74 -7.39 11.15
C MET A 279 -25.28 -6.80 12.48
N PRO A 280 -25.71 -7.63 13.43
CA PRO A 280 -26.34 -7.18 14.66
C PRO A 280 -25.40 -6.39 15.59
N ASN A 281 -24.08 -6.68 15.57
CA ASN A 281 -23.11 -5.96 16.39
C ASN A 281 -22.86 -4.56 15.85
N MET A 282 -22.69 -4.37 14.54
CA MET A 282 -22.58 -3.04 13.94
C MET A 282 -23.83 -2.20 14.21
N GLN A 283 -25.02 -2.82 14.16
CA GLN A 283 -26.28 -2.16 14.55
C GLN A 283 -26.31 -1.78 16.05
N ARG A 284 -25.75 -2.61 16.91
CA ARG A 284 -25.56 -2.31 18.34
C ARG A 284 -24.61 -1.12 18.52
N PHE A 285 -23.44 -1.16 17.90
CA PHE A 285 -22.42 -0.12 17.99
C PHE A 285 -22.90 1.24 17.47
N LYS A 286 -23.70 1.24 16.40
CA LYS A 286 -24.39 2.44 15.91
C LYS A 286 -25.22 3.13 17.00
N ARG A 287 -25.86 2.36 17.88
CA ARG A 287 -26.69 2.90 18.97
C ARG A 287 -25.89 3.31 20.20
N GLU A 288 -24.72 2.71 20.41
CA GLU A 288 -23.90 2.90 21.62
C GLU A 288 -22.81 3.96 21.44
N GLY A 289 -22.34 4.18 20.21
CA GLY A 289 -21.18 5.00 19.89
C GLY A 289 -21.52 6.35 19.25
N VAL A 290 -20.49 6.99 18.73
CA VAL A 290 -20.60 8.14 17.84
C VAL A 290 -20.72 7.59 16.42
N TRP A 291 -21.89 7.73 15.84
CA TRP A 291 -22.25 7.24 14.51
C TRP A 291 -22.19 8.34 13.47
N PHE A 292 -21.49 8.08 12.34
CA PHE A 292 -21.39 9.02 11.22
C PHE A 292 -22.35 8.59 10.11
N GLU A 293 -23.46 9.31 9.97
CA GLU A 293 -24.57 8.90 9.10
C GLU A 293 -24.22 9.03 7.61
N ASN A 294 -23.55 10.10 7.20
CA ASN A 294 -23.22 10.39 5.81
C ASN A 294 -21.72 10.25 5.55
N PHE A 295 -21.22 9.00 5.68
CA PHE A 295 -19.80 8.71 5.55
C PHE A 295 -19.52 7.81 4.34
N PHE A 296 -18.50 8.17 3.54
CA PHE A 296 -18.24 7.54 2.25
C PHE A 296 -16.82 6.99 2.15
N ALA A 297 -16.69 5.79 1.56
CA ALA A 297 -15.41 5.25 1.11
C ALA A 297 -14.85 6.12 -0.01
N ASN A 298 -13.55 6.36 0.00
CA ASN A 298 -12.92 7.18 -1.03
C ASN A 298 -12.71 6.41 -2.34
N SER A 299 -12.83 5.07 -2.31
CA SER A 299 -12.78 4.20 -3.49
C SER A 299 -13.42 2.84 -3.19
N PHE A 300 -13.12 1.84 -4.03
CA PHE A 300 -13.71 0.49 -4.05
C PHE A 300 -12.67 -0.61 -3.87
N ARG A 301 -11.47 -0.29 -3.38
CA ARG A 301 -10.37 -1.24 -3.14
C ARG A 301 -9.64 -0.92 -1.85
N THR A 302 -9.20 -1.97 -1.16
CA THR A 302 -8.48 -1.93 0.11
C THR A 302 -7.22 -1.07 0.07
N ASP A 303 -6.40 -1.18 -0.99
CA ASP A 303 -5.17 -0.39 -1.13
C ASP A 303 -5.40 1.12 -1.22
N ARG A 304 -6.56 1.55 -1.74
CA ARG A 304 -6.97 2.95 -1.82
C ARG A 304 -7.65 3.42 -0.54
N GLY A 305 -8.50 2.56 0.04
CA GLY A 305 -9.16 2.83 1.32
C GLY A 305 -8.16 3.00 2.46
N GLN A 306 -7.15 2.15 2.54
CA GLN A 306 -6.07 2.28 3.53
C GLN A 306 -5.32 3.61 3.40
N VAL A 307 -4.96 4.02 2.19
CA VAL A 307 -4.30 5.31 1.97
C VAL A 307 -5.20 6.47 2.42
N ALA A 308 -6.49 6.42 2.07
CA ALA A 308 -7.44 7.45 2.46
C ALA A 308 -7.59 7.54 3.99
N VAL A 309 -7.75 6.41 4.68
CA VAL A 309 -7.93 6.37 6.15
C VAL A 309 -6.66 6.75 6.89
N LEU A 310 -5.50 6.22 6.46
CA LEU A 310 -4.25 6.34 7.22
C LEU A 310 -3.45 7.61 6.90
N CYS A 311 -3.65 8.18 5.70
CA CYS A 311 -2.89 9.31 5.20
C CYS A 311 -3.76 10.53 4.83
N GLY A 312 -5.08 10.43 4.90
CA GLY A 312 -5.98 11.52 4.49
C GLY A 312 -5.78 11.95 3.02
N PHE A 313 -5.28 11.04 2.18
CA PHE A 313 -4.94 11.33 0.79
C PHE A 313 -5.98 10.70 -0.16
N PRO A 314 -6.51 11.47 -1.14
CA PRO A 314 -7.58 10.98 -2.00
C PRO A 314 -7.17 9.77 -2.84
N ALA A 315 -8.11 8.87 -3.05
CA ALA A 315 -7.94 7.75 -3.97
C ALA A 315 -7.78 8.24 -5.42
N GLN A 316 -7.11 7.41 -6.22
CA GLN A 316 -6.92 7.64 -7.64
C GLN A 316 -7.88 6.77 -8.46
N THR A 317 -8.25 7.22 -9.64
CA THR A 317 -9.22 6.55 -10.53
C THR A 317 -8.66 5.25 -11.12
N THR A 318 -7.48 5.28 -11.73
CA THR A 318 -6.90 4.18 -12.51
C THR A 318 -5.80 3.41 -11.77
N MET A 319 -5.17 4.01 -10.76
CA MET A 319 -4.04 3.43 -10.04
C MET A 319 -4.21 3.59 -8.52
N SER A 320 -3.24 3.13 -7.74
CA SER A 320 -3.13 3.42 -6.31
C SER A 320 -1.72 3.91 -6.00
N ILE A 321 -1.59 5.03 -5.31
CA ILE A 321 -0.30 5.58 -4.88
C ILE A 321 0.46 4.62 -3.97
N MET A 322 -0.22 3.69 -3.29
CA MET A 322 0.43 2.63 -2.51
C MET A 322 1.39 1.78 -3.35
N LYS A 323 1.13 1.65 -4.67
CA LYS A 323 1.98 0.92 -5.61
C LYS A 323 3.20 1.72 -6.08
N LEU A 324 3.30 2.98 -5.70
CA LEU A 324 4.41 3.89 -5.97
C LEU A 324 5.16 4.18 -4.65
N PRO A 325 6.04 3.28 -4.18
CA PRO A 325 6.62 3.34 -2.84
C PRO A 325 7.36 4.65 -2.52
N ARG A 326 8.04 5.21 -3.52
CA ARG A 326 8.72 6.50 -3.38
C ARG A 326 7.74 7.64 -3.07
N LYS A 327 6.64 7.71 -3.84
CA LYS A 327 5.65 8.76 -3.72
C LYS A 327 4.81 8.58 -2.45
N SER A 328 4.38 7.36 -2.15
CA SER A 328 3.60 7.05 -0.95
C SER A 328 4.36 7.29 0.35
N ALA A 329 5.70 7.12 0.35
CA ALA A 329 6.55 7.41 1.51
C ALA A 329 6.56 8.90 1.92
N THR A 330 6.20 9.81 1.02
CA THR A 330 6.15 11.25 1.29
C THR A 330 4.79 11.73 1.83
N LEU A 331 3.78 10.85 1.89
CA LEU A 331 2.47 11.20 2.40
C LEU A 331 2.52 11.50 3.92
N PRO A 332 1.74 12.46 4.41
CA PRO A 332 1.46 12.55 5.84
C PRO A 332 0.74 11.29 6.31
N SER A 333 0.82 10.94 7.59
CA SER A 333 0.13 9.76 8.10
C SER A 333 -0.19 9.86 9.59
N LEU A 334 -1.25 9.18 10.01
CA LEU A 334 -1.62 9.08 11.43
C LEU A 334 -0.50 8.46 12.26
N ALA A 335 0.11 7.36 11.80
CA ALA A 335 1.18 6.68 12.54
C ALA A 335 2.38 7.61 12.77
N ARG A 336 2.80 8.37 11.74
CA ARG A 336 3.91 9.33 11.87
C ARG A 336 3.56 10.51 12.78
N SER A 337 2.34 11.05 12.67
CA SER A 337 1.90 12.18 13.50
C SER A 337 1.79 11.77 14.96
N LEU A 338 1.20 10.61 15.26
CA LEU A 338 1.11 10.08 16.61
C LEU A 338 2.48 9.62 17.16
N GLY A 339 3.34 9.05 16.31
CA GLY A 339 4.71 8.68 16.68
C GLY A 339 5.54 9.88 17.16
N ARG A 340 5.39 11.07 16.53
CA ARG A 340 6.02 12.33 17.01
C ARG A 340 5.57 12.71 18.43
N GLU A 341 4.36 12.29 18.82
CA GLU A 341 3.78 12.50 20.15
C GLU A 341 4.08 11.32 21.11
N GLY A 342 4.95 10.40 20.71
CA GLY A 342 5.40 9.28 21.53
C GLY A 342 4.44 8.09 21.59
N TYR A 343 3.51 7.96 20.66
CA TYR A 343 2.69 6.76 20.52
C TYR A 343 3.50 5.64 19.88
N ARG A 344 3.40 4.44 20.44
CA ARG A 344 3.84 3.21 19.77
C ARG A 344 2.79 2.79 18.74
N SER A 345 3.21 2.36 17.56
CA SER A 345 2.28 1.93 16.52
C SER A 345 2.50 0.48 16.08
N VAL A 346 1.40 -0.30 16.11
CA VAL A 346 1.36 -1.70 15.68
C VAL A 346 0.22 -1.89 14.68
N PHE A 347 0.48 -2.55 13.55
CA PHE A 347 -0.56 -2.89 12.57
C PHE A 347 -0.64 -4.39 12.38
N MET A 348 -1.85 -4.95 12.48
CA MET A 348 -2.10 -6.39 12.36
C MET A 348 -2.98 -6.72 11.15
N TYR A 349 -2.62 -7.80 10.45
CA TYR A 349 -3.38 -8.31 9.30
C TYR A 349 -3.23 -9.82 9.15
N GLY A 350 -4.34 -10.54 9.05
CA GLY A 350 -4.34 -12.00 8.88
C GLY A 350 -3.81 -12.50 7.54
N GLY A 351 -3.61 -11.62 6.56
CA GLY A 351 -3.16 -11.94 5.20
C GLY A 351 -1.72 -11.56 4.91
N ASP A 352 -1.35 -11.58 3.61
CA ASP A 352 -0.01 -11.27 3.10
C ASP A 352 0.14 -9.76 2.81
N LEU A 353 0.81 -9.00 3.68
CA LEU A 353 1.10 -7.57 3.50
C LEU A 353 2.03 -7.25 2.31
N ASN A 354 2.61 -8.25 1.64
CA ASN A 354 3.31 -8.00 0.38
C ASN A 354 2.33 -7.73 -0.77
N PHE A 355 1.07 -8.15 -0.64
CA PHE A 355 0.05 -7.86 -1.64
C PHE A 355 -0.14 -6.34 -1.77
N THR A 356 -0.15 -5.83 -3.01
CA THR A 356 -0.30 -4.39 -3.35
C THR A 356 0.70 -3.43 -2.68
N ASN A 357 1.89 -3.90 -2.27
CA ASN A 357 2.91 -3.11 -1.57
C ASN A 357 2.53 -2.62 -0.15
N GLN A 358 1.57 -3.27 0.53
CA GLN A 358 1.09 -2.81 1.84
C GLN A 358 2.22 -2.71 2.88
N ALA A 359 3.12 -3.72 2.98
CA ALA A 359 4.20 -3.66 3.96
C ALA A 359 5.15 -2.48 3.74
N SER A 360 5.52 -2.18 2.47
CA SER A 360 6.35 -1.02 2.18
C SER A 360 5.63 0.29 2.49
N PHE A 361 4.34 0.38 2.19
CA PHE A 361 3.51 1.53 2.53
C PHE A 361 3.43 1.74 4.04
N MET A 362 3.11 0.71 4.82
CA MET A 362 2.98 0.81 6.28
C MET A 362 4.30 1.28 6.94
N TYR A 363 5.42 0.61 6.65
CA TYR A 363 6.71 1.03 7.21
C TYR A 363 7.11 2.45 6.77
N SER A 364 6.92 2.80 5.49
CA SER A 364 7.28 4.12 4.98
C SER A 364 6.38 5.24 5.50
N THR A 365 5.17 4.93 5.95
CA THR A 365 4.24 5.87 6.57
C THR A 365 4.33 5.90 8.09
N GLY A 366 5.28 5.17 8.70
CA GLY A 366 5.68 5.34 10.09
C GLY A 366 5.12 4.31 11.07
N TRP A 367 4.52 3.22 10.61
CA TRP A 367 4.19 2.11 11.49
C TRP A 367 5.47 1.43 11.98
N GLU A 368 5.59 1.24 13.29
CA GLU A 368 6.79 0.70 13.92
C GLU A 368 6.85 -0.82 13.84
N GLU A 369 5.69 -1.47 14.00
CA GLU A 369 5.58 -2.92 14.03
C GLU A 369 4.45 -3.41 13.14
N LEU A 370 4.71 -4.45 12.34
CA LEU A 370 3.72 -5.13 11.50
C LEU A 370 3.65 -6.58 11.94
N ILE A 371 2.48 -7.03 12.39
CA ILE A 371 2.18 -8.42 12.74
C ILE A 371 1.22 -8.96 11.68
N TRP A 372 1.65 -9.90 10.85
CA TRP A 372 0.82 -10.41 9.78
C TRP A 372 0.99 -11.92 9.58
N GLN A 373 0.32 -12.53 8.63
CA GLN A 373 0.24 -13.98 8.46
C GLN A 373 1.58 -14.71 8.66
N LYS A 374 2.70 -14.19 8.16
CA LYS A 374 4.02 -14.84 8.30
C LYS A 374 4.55 -14.90 9.74
N ASP A 375 4.12 -13.96 10.59
CA ASP A 375 4.58 -13.81 11.97
C ASP A 375 3.66 -14.55 12.94
N MET A 376 2.43 -14.90 12.49
CA MET A 376 1.42 -15.61 13.26
C MET A 376 1.67 -17.11 13.21
N GLN A 377 1.94 -17.72 14.37
CA GLN A 377 2.07 -19.18 14.51
C GLN A 377 0.78 -19.75 15.12
N LEU A 378 -0.33 -19.58 14.39
CA LEU A 378 -1.64 -20.05 14.84
C LEU A 378 -1.91 -21.46 14.35
N ASP A 379 -2.38 -22.34 15.24
CA ASP A 379 -2.87 -23.69 14.88
C ASP A 379 -4.30 -23.57 14.34
N ALA A 380 -4.42 -22.95 13.18
CA ALA A 380 -5.70 -22.69 12.52
C ALA A 380 -5.55 -22.82 11.00
N PRO A 381 -6.60 -23.28 10.29
CA PRO A 381 -6.59 -23.34 8.84
C PRO A 381 -6.49 -21.93 8.23
N THR A 382 -5.76 -21.82 7.13
CA THR A 382 -5.67 -20.60 6.34
C THR A 382 -6.49 -20.72 5.05
N SER A 383 -7.19 -19.65 4.69
CA SER A 383 -7.76 -19.51 3.36
C SER A 383 -6.68 -19.16 2.33
N LYS A 384 -7.06 -18.99 1.06
CA LYS A 384 -6.18 -18.46 0.02
C LYS A 384 -5.55 -17.10 0.41
N TRP A 385 -6.25 -16.31 1.22
CA TRP A 385 -5.86 -14.94 1.58
C TRP A 385 -5.14 -14.85 2.93
N GLY A 386 -5.32 -15.82 3.81
CA GLY A 386 -4.70 -15.84 5.13
C GLY A 386 -5.56 -16.46 6.21
N TYR A 387 -5.30 -16.10 7.46
CA TYR A 387 -6.07 -16.50 8.63
C TYR A 387 -7.41 -15.80 8.69
N ALA A 388 -8.43 -16.51 9.16
CA ALA A 388 -9.76 -15.96 9.35
C ALA A 388 -9.84 -15.01 10.57
N ASP A 389 -10.84 -14.12 10.57
CA ASP A 389 -10.97 -13.06 11.58
C ASP A 389 -11.14 -13.60 13.01
N ASP A 390 -11.68 -14.80 13.21
CA ASP A 390 -11.87 -15.36 14.54
C ASP A 390 -10.57 -15.51 15.33
N VAL A 391 -9.53 -16.01 14.67
CA VAL A 391 -8.22 -16.20 15.32
C VAL A 391 -7.37 -14.93 15.32
N VAL A 392 -7.50 -14.11 14.28
CA VAL A 392 -6.75 -12.84 14.18
C VAL A 392 -7.23 -11.83 15.20
N VAL A 393 -8.55 -11.75 15.42
CA VAL A 393 -9.17 -10.87 16.39
C VAL A 393 -8.79 -11.22 17.83
N ASP A 394 -8.64 -12.52 18.14
CA ASP A 394 -8.17 -12.95 19.46
C ASP A 394 -6.73 -12.50 19.72
N LEU A 395 -5.83 -12.74 18.73
CA LEU A 395 -4.45 -12.29 18.80
C LEU A 395 -4.34 -10.76 18.90
N PHE A 396 -5.18 -10.04 18.14
CA PHE A 396 -5.24 -8.58 18.21
C PHE A 396 -5.71 -8.08 19.58
N GLY A 397 -6.70 -8.74 20.19
CA GLY A 397 -7.13 -8.46 21.56
C GLY A 397 -6.01 -8.65 22.57
N ASP A 398 -5.24 -9.74 22.47
CA ASP A 398 -4.07 -9.99 23.31
C ASP A 398 -3.03 -8.87 23.18
N GLU A 399 -2.76 -8.42 21.94
CA GLU A 399 -1.81 -7.34 21.66
C GLU A 399 -2.29 -6.00 22.23
N VAL A 400 -3.56 -5.62 22.02
CA VAL A 400 -4.14 -4.39 22.57
C VAL A 400 -4.08 -4.37 24.10
N GLU A 401 -4.38 -5.48 24.76
CA GLU A 401 -4.26 -5.61 26.21
C GLU A 401 -2.81 -5.55 26.68
N ALA A 402 -1.86 -6.12 25.92
CA ALA A 402 -0.44 -6.06 26.22
C ALA A 402 0.09 -4.62 26.11
N LEU A 403 -0.27 -3.91 25.03
CA LEU A 403 0.04 -2.49 24.84
C LEU A 403 -0.59 -1.62 25.95
N GLY A 404 -1.82 -1.93 26.37
CA GLY A 404 -2.52 -1.21 27.44
C GLY A 404 -1.90 -1.35 28.82
N ARG A 405 -1.05 -2.36 29.04
CA ARG A 405 -0.27 -2.51 30.28
C ARG A 405 0.98 -1.63 30.35
N ALA A 406 1.41 -1.09 29.20
CA ALA A 406 2.49 -0.13 29.14
C ALA A 406 2.00 1.29 29.47
N GLU A 407 2.90 2.15 30.00
CA GLU A 407 2.57 3.56 30.24
C GLU A 407 2.53 4.39 28.94
N GLN A 408 3.12 3.88 27.87
CA GLN A 408 3.21 4.54 26.57
C GLN A 408 1.87 4.44 25.82
N PRO A 409 1.30 5.55 25.33
CA PRO A 409 0.11 5.49 24.51
C PRO A 409 0.40 4.78 23.19
N PHE A 410 -0.61 4.18 22.59
CA PHE A 410 -0.45 3.41 21.37
C PHE A 410 -1.51 3.70 20.31
N LEU A 411 -1.12 3.42 19.06
CA LEU A 411 -1.99 3.27 17.90
C LEU A 411 -1.93 1.80 17.45
N ALA A 412 -3.02 1.06 17.63
CA ALA A 412 -3.12 -0.31 17.13
C ALA A 412 -4.09 -0.37 15.94
N GLY A 413 -3.62 -0.80 14.78
CA GLY A 413 -4.41 -0.97 13.56
C GLY A 413 -4.73 -2.43 13.29
N LEU A 414 -5.94 -2.73 12.83
CA LEU A 414 -6.36 -4.05 12.36
C LEU A 414 -7.06 -3.90 11.01
N LEU A 415 -6.71 -4.74 10.03
CA LEU A 415 -7.51 -4.97 8.84
C LEU A 415 -8.15 -6.36 8.94
N THR A 416 -9.49 -6.44 8.83
CA THR A 416 -10.20 -7.72 8.77
C THR A 416 -10.05 -8.36 7.39
N LEU A 417 -10.34 -9.66 7.28
CA LEU A 417 -10.08 -10.42 6.05
C LEU A 417 -11.25 -11.33 5.63
N SER A 418 -12.00 -11.88 6.59
CA SER A 418 -12.95 -12.98 6.31
C SER A 418 -14.11 -12.58 5.40
N SER A 419 -14.43 -11.30 5.32
CA SER A 419 -15.42 -10.73 4.39
C SER A 419 -14.91 -10.49 2.96
N HIS A 420 -13.67 -10.94 2.64
CA HIS A 420 -13.11 -10.91 1.29
C HIS A 420 -13.56 -12.12 0.45
N GLU A 421 -13.72 -11.95 -0.87
CA GLU A 421 -13.97 -13.05 -1.80
C GLU A 421 -12.89 -14.15 -1.70
N PRO A 422 -13.27 -15.44 -1.71
CA PRO A 422 -14.54 -16.05 -2.11
C PRO A 422 -15.55 -16.27 -0.97
N PHE A 423 -15.50 -15.54 0.15
CA PHE A 423 -16.45 -15.58 1.26
C PHE A 423 -16.49 -16.94 1.96
N GLU A 424 -15.35 -17.56 2.15
CA GLU A 424 -15.21 -18.87 2.79
C GLU A 424 -15.00 -18.68 4.29
N VAL A 425 -16.08 -18.84 5.06
CA VAL A 425 -16.10 -18.74 6.52
C VAL A 425 -16.73 -19.98 7.15
N PRO A 426 -16.34 -20.38 8.37
CA PRO A 426 -16.96 -21.49 9.09
C PRO A 426 -18.32 -21.10 9.69
N PHE A 427 -19.19 -20.50 8.87
CA PHE A 427 -20.45 -19.91 9.29
C PHE A 427 -21.48 -20.02 8.17
N ALA A 428 -22.66 -20.56 8.45
CA ALA A 428 -23.71 -20.79 7.47
C ALA A 428 -25.08 -20.44 8.09
N LYS A 429 -25.31 -19.14 8.25
CA LYS A 429 -26.56 -18.61 8.82
C LYS A 429 -27.56 -18.24 7.72
N PHE A 430 -27.05 -17.83 6.55
CA PHE A 430 -27.85 -17.39 5.41
C PHE A 430 -27.51 -18.24 4.17
N ASP A 431 -28.40 -18.23 3.17
CA ASP A 431 -28.16 -18.92 1.90
C ASP A 431 -27.04 -18.22 1.08
N ASP A 432 -26.81 -16.94 1.31
CA ASP A 432 -25.83 -16.13 0.61
C ASP A 432 -24.47 -16.16 1.31
N LYS A 433 -23.41 -16.50 0.57
CA LYS A 433 -22.04 -16.58 1.10
C LYS A 433 -21.48 -15.23 1.54
N LEU A 434 -21.77 -14.14 0.80
CA LEU A 434 -21.37 -12.79 1.16
C LEU A 434 -21.96 -12.41 2.52
N LEU A 435 -23.28 -12.61 2.68
CA LEU A 435 -23.96 -12.27 3.93
C LEU A 435 -23.46 -13.13 5.11
N ASN A 436 -23.10 -14.39 4.87
CA ASN A 436 -22.46 -15.22 5.89
C ASN A 436 -21.08 -14.68 6.29
N ALA A 437 -20.26 -14.28 5.34
CA ALA A 437 -18.93 -13.74 5.60
C ALA A 437 -19.00 -12.40 6.37
N MET A 438 -19.93 -11.52 5.98
CA MET A 438 -20.18 -10.26 6.69
C MET A 438 -20.66 -10.49 8.12
N ALA A 439 -21.63 -11.40 8.31
CA ALA A 439 -22.14 -11.77 9.63
C ALA A 439 -21.08 -12.43 10.51
N PHE A 440 -20.18 -13.23 9.91
CA PHE A 440 -19.04 -13.83 10.62
C PHE A 440 -18.10 -12.75 11.13
N SER A 441 -17.62 -11.85 10.26
CA SER A 441 -16.72 -10.76 10.66
C SER A 441 -17.39 -9.83 11.68
N ASP A 442 -18.68 -9.49 11.52
CA ASP A 442 -19.46 -8.72 12.51
C ASP A 442 -19.44 -9.38 13.88
N ALA A 443 -19.63 -10.70 13.93
CA ALA A 443 -19.62 -11.46 15.19
C ALA A 443 -18.23 -11.43 15.85
N GLN A 444 -17.13 -11.52 15.06
CA GLN A 444 -15.79 -11.47 15.61
C GLN A 444 -15.44 -10.08 16.15
N ILE A 445 -15.81 -9.02 15.44
CA ILE A 445 -15.64 -7.65 15.92
C ILE A 445 -16.50 -7.40 17.16
N GLY A 446 -17.72 -7.97 17.20
CA GLY A 446 -18.57 -7.94 18.39
C GLY A 446 -17.86 -8.50 19.61
N ARG A 447 -17.28 -9.69 19.48
CA ARG A 447 -16.52 -10.38 20.52
C ARG A 447 -15.29 -9.60 20.99
N LEU A 448 -14.54 -9.01 20.04
CA LEU A 448 -13.39 -8.16 20.37
C LEU A 448 -13.79 -6.95 21.22
N ILE A 449 -14.82 -6.22 20.79
CA ILE A 449 -15.27 -5.03 21.51
C ILE A 449 -15.78 -5.39 22.91
N ASP A 450 -16.52 -6.50 23.05
CA ASP A 450 -17.01 -6.95 24.35
C ASP A 450 -15.84 -7.36 25.28
N ARG A 451 -14.85 -8.09 24.76
CA ARG A 451 -13.60 -8.42 25.48
C ARG A 451 -12.86 -7.15 25.96
N LEU A 452 -12.67 -6.18 25.05
CA LEU A 452 -11.96 -4.95 25.41
C LEU A 452 -12.71 -4.12 26.44
N ARG A 453 -14.05 -4.14 26.46
CA ARG A 453 -14.89 -3.50 27.49
C ARG A 453 -14.67 -4.06 28.89
N GLU A 454 -14.35 -5.35 28.98
CA GLU A 454 -14.05 -6.00 30.26
C GLU A 454 -12.60 -5.78 30.71
N SER A 455 -11.74 -5.28 29.82
CA SER A 455 -10.32 -5.00 30.09
C SER A 455 -10.10 -3.59 30.64
N PRO A 456 -9.14 -3.38 31.55
CA PRO A 456 -8.78 -2.05 32.05
C PRO A 456 -8.34 -1.06 30.95
N VAL A 457 -7.88 -1.54 29.80
CA VAL A 457 -7.47 -0.70 28.67
C VAL A 457 -8.64 0.15 28.15
N TRP A 458 -9.88 -0.32 28.32
CA TRP A 458 -11.08 0.33 27.82
C TRP A 458 -11.27 1.76 28.31
N ASP A 459 -10.94 2.05 29.56
CA ASP A 459 -11.20 3.35 30.20
C ASP A 459 -10.51 4.51 29.47
N ASN A 460 -9.35 4.26 28.86
CA ASN A 460 -8.61 5.26 28.08
C ASN A 460 -8.45 4.84 26.59
N LEU A 461 -9.39 4.04 26.07
CA LEU A 461 -9.36 3.55 24.70
C LEU A 461 -10.35 4.31 23.84
N LEU A 462 -9.90 4.80 22.69
CA LEU A 462 -10.72 5.21 21.56
C LEU A 462 -10.67 4.11 20.49
N VAL A 463 -11.79 3.54 20.13
CA VAL A 463 -11.93 2.58 19.02
C VAL A 463 -12.61 3.27 17.85
N VAL A 464 -11.96 3.28 16.70
CA VAL A 464 -12.48 3.76 15.43
C VAL A 464 -12.73 2.55 14.52
N LEU A 465 -14.00 2.27 14.24
CA LEU A 465 -14.42 1.27 13.26
C LEU A 465 -14.77 1.97 11.96
N VAL A 466 -14.14 1.59 10.87
CA VAL A 466 -14.43 2.15 9.53
C VAL A 466 -14.21 1.07 8.46
N ALA A 467 -15.09 1.00 7.46
CA ALA A 467 -14.83 0.11 6.33
C ALA A 467 -13.70 0.67 5.44
N ASP A 468 -12.93 -0.23 4.82
CA ASP A 468 -11.94 0.14 3.80
C ASP A 468 -12.60 0.51 2.47
N HIS A 469 -13.70 -0.16 2.12
CA HIS A 469 -14.61 0.19 1.02
C HIS A 469 -15.96 -0.51 1.19
N GLY A 470 -16.94 -0.16 0.35
CA GLY A 470 -18.22 -0.87 0.27
C GLY A 470 -18.20 -1.96 -0.80
N TYR A 471 -19.02 -3.00 -0.61
CA TYR A 471 -19.27 -4.05 -1.60
C TYR A 471 -20.54 -3.74 -2.42
N PRO A 472 -20.65 -4.14 -3.71
CA PRO A 472 -21.86 -3.95 -4.50
C PRO A 472 -22.96 -4.91 -4.03
N TYR A 473 -23.80 -4.42 -3.13
CA TYR A 473 -24.96 -5.11 -2.62
C TYR A 473 -26.14 -4.12 -2.47
N PRO A 474 -27.33 -4.42 -2.95
CA PRO A 474 -27.68 -5.61 -3.76
C PRO A 474 -26.78 -5.78 -5.00
N TYR A 475 -26.65 -6.98 -5.55
CA TYR A 475 -25.69 -7.32 -6.61
C TYR A 475 -25.89 -6.55 -7.93
N ASP A 476 -27.04 -5.93 -8.13
CA ASP A 476 -27.35 -5.06 -9.26
C ASP A 476 -26.95 -3.58 -9.02
N LEU A 477 -26.41 -3.28 -7.83
CA LEU A 477 -25.97 -1.93 -7.51
C LEU A 477 -24.83 -1.51 -8.44
N ALA A 478 -25.02 -0.41 -9.16
CA ALA A 478 -24.07 0.08 -10.13
C ALA A 478 -22.70 0.37 -9.49
N TYR A 479 -21.66 0.09 -10.25
CA TYR A 479 -20.27 0.23 -9.80
C TYR A 479 -19.90 1.63 -9.35
N ASN A 480 -20.46 2.64 -9.99
CA ASN A 480 -20.27 4.05 -9.72
C ASN A 480 -21.33 4.67 -8.80
N ALA A 481 -22.30 3.86 -8.32
CA ALA A 481 -23.39 4.37 -7.49
C ALA A 481 -22.88 4.92 -6.15
N PRO A 482 -23.32 6.12 -5.72
CA PRO A 482 -22.97 6.68 -4.41
C PRO A 482 -23.27 5.72 -3.25
N LEU A 483 -24.36 5.00 -3.33
CA LEU A 483 -24.76 4.05 -2.29
C LEU A 483 -23.74 2.93 -2.07
N ARG A 484 -23.01 2.49 -3.11
CA ARG A 484 -21.91 1.53 -2.99
C ARG A 484 -20.78 2.05 -2.12
N HIS A 485 -20.52 3.38 -2.19
CA HIS A 485 -19.45 4.03 -1.46
C HIS A 485 -19.87 4.48 -0.06
N ARG A 486 -21.16 4.37 0.30
CA ARG A 486 -21.63 4.65 1.65
C ARG A 486 -21.23 3.52 2.59
N ILE A 487 -20.45 3.84 3.62
CA ILE A 487 -19.82 2.90 4.54
C ILE A 487 -20.09 3.26 6.00
N PRO A 488 -20.03 2.30 6.94
CA PRO A 488 -20.05 2.61 8.36
C PRO A 488 -18.77 3.27 8.82
N MET A 489 -18.91 4.25 9.72
CA MET A 489 -17.87 4.76 10.60
C MET A 489 -18.47 4.96 11.98
N ILE A 490 -17.85 4.36 13.02
CA ILE A 490 -18.33 4.37 14.40
C ILE A 490 -17.15 4.60 15.34
N TRP A 491 -17.30 5.51 16.29
CA TRP A 491 -16.34 5.66 17.38
C TRP A 491 -16.92 5.09 18.67
N LEU A 492 -16.14 4.27 19.37
CA LEU A 492 -16.46 3.63 20.65
C LEU A 492 -15.32 3.85 21.66
N GLY A 493 -15.50 3.47 22.88
CA GLY A 493 -14.45 3.41 23.89
C GLY A 493 -14.70 4.29 25.10
N GLY A 494 -14.06 3.95 26.19
CA GLY A 494 -14.16 4.68 27.46
C GLY A 494 -13.53 6.07 27.42
N ALA A 495 -12.65 6.33 26.44
CA ALA A 495 -12.08 7.65 26.22
C ALA A 495 -13.10 8.68 25.71
N LEU A 496 -14.27 8.25 25.21
CA LEU A 496 -15.33 9.16 24.80
C LEU A 496 -16.02 9.80 26.00
N ALA A 497 -16.10 11.14 26.00
CA ALA A 497 -16.79 11.92 27.02
C ALA A 497 -18.29 12.07 26.75
N ALA A 498 -18.67 12.00 25.49
CA ALA A 498 -20.04 12.24 25.03
C ALA A 498 -20.88 10.94 25.07
N PRO A 499 -22.19 11.04 25.35
CA PRO A 499 -23.13 9.96 25.14
C PRO A 499 -23.21 9.58 23.65
N PRO A 500 -23.85 8.45 23.30
CA PRO A 500 -24.11 8.08 21.91
C PRO A 500 -24.73 9.23 21.12
N ARG A 501 -24.23 9.46 19.91
CA ARG A 501 -24.73 10.54 19.05
C ARG A 501 -24.59 10.20 17.57
N THR A 502 -25.45 10.79 16.77
CA THR A 502 -25.34 10.77 15.30
C THR A 502 -24.68 12.05 14.83
N VAL A 503 -23.77 11.91 13.86
CA VAL A 503 -23.12 13.01 13.13
C VAL A 503 -23.61 12.99 11.70
N ASP A 504 -24.38 13.99 11.31
CA ASP A 504 -25.03 14.07 9.99
C ASP A 504 -24.17 14.75 8.92
N THR A 505 -22.96 15.21 9.29
CA THR A 505 -22.01 15.86 8.40
C THR A 505 -21.57 14.91 7.29
N TYR A 506 -21.63 15.37 6.05
CA TYR A 506 -21.10 14.64 4.88
C TYR A 506 -19.58 14.63 4.91
N ALA A 507 -19.01 13.44 4.84
CA ALA A 507 -17.56 13.23 4.92
C ALA A 507 -17.14 11.95 4.20
N SER A 508 -15.85 11.78 4.00
CA SER A 508 -15.26 10.56 3.46
C SER A 508 -14.02 10.13 4.23
N GLN A 509 -13.47 8.97 3.93
CA GLN A 509 -12.33 8.37 4.62
C GLN A 509 -11.13 9.31 4.78
N ILE A 510 -10.88 10.19 3.79
CA ILE A 510 -9.79 11.17 3.87
C ILE A 510 -9.94 12.12 5.07
N ASP A 511 -11.15 12.30 5.59
CA ASP A 511 -11.45 13.25 6.66
C ASP A 511 -11.14 12.69 8.07
N ILE A 512 -10.79 11.40 8.17
CA ILE A 512 -10.48 10.76 9.45
C ILE A 512 -9.22 11.36 10.09
N CYS A 513 -8.17 11.60 9.31
CA CYS A 513 -6.90 12.07 9.85
C CYS A 513 -7.03 13.41 10.57
N ALA A 514 -7.55 14.43 9.89
CA ALA A 514 -7.74 15.75 10.51
C ALA A 514 -8.73 15.69 11.68
N THR A 515 -9.82 14.91 11.53
CA THR A 515 -10.84 14.78 12.59
C THR A 515 -10.26 14.15 13.86
N LEU A 516 -9.51 13.06 13.71
CA LEU A 516 -8.90 12.36 14.85
C LEU A 516 -7.83 13.23 15.51
N LEU A 517 -6.92 13.82 14.73
CA LEU A 517 -5.86 14.68 15.27
C LEU A 517 -6.42 15.94 15.94
N ALA A 518 -7.46 16.56 15.38
CA ALA A 518 -8.15 17.69 16.01
C ALA A 518 -8.78 17.30 17.38
N GLN A 519 -9.37 16.09 17.47
CA GLN A 519 -9.92 15.59 18.75
C GLN A 519 -8.82 15.33 19.78
N LEU A 520 -7.62 14.95 19.34
CA LEU A 520 -6.44 14.78 20.19
C LEU A 520 -5.72 16.11 20.50
N GLY A 521 -6.17 17.23 19.92
CA GLY A 521 -5.51 18.53 20.07
C GLY A 521 -4.16 18.62 19.36
N LEU A 522 -3.94 17.79 18.35
CA LEU A 522 -2.68 17.69 17.61
C LEU A 522 -2.74 18.44 16.27
N PRO A 523 -1.61 18.98 15.78
CA PRO A 523 -1.53 19.61 14.47
C PRO A 523 -1.88 18.63 13.35
N HIS A 524 -2.61 19.09 12.36
CA HIS A 524 -2.95 18.34 11.16
C HIS A 524 -2.77 19.17 9.86
N ASP A 525 -1.94 20.20 9.92
CA ASP A 525 -1.68 21.13 8.80
C ASP A 525 -1.07 20.45 7.57
N GLU A 526 -0.44 19.29 7.74
CA GLU A 526 0.15 18.51 6.64
C GLU A 526 -0.88 17.69 5.85
N PHE A 527 -2.15 17.64 6.29
CA PHE A 527 -3.22 16.87 5.66
C PHE A 527 -4.14 17.76 4.82
N ASP A 528 -3.64 18.26 3.70
CA ASP A 528 -4.32 19.24 2.85
C ASP A 528 -5.73 18.85 2.41
N TYR A 529 -5.96 17.57 2.15
CA TYR A 529 -7.25 17.05 1.66
C TYR A 529 -8.21 16.68 2.79
N SER A 530 -7.72 16.49 4.00
CA SER A 530 -8.48 16.00 5.14
C SER A 530 -9.19 17.14 5.88
N LYS A 531 -10.52 17.06 5.97
CA LYS A 531 -11.35 18.05 6.68
C LYS A 531 -11.63 17.56 8.11
N ASN A 532 -11.56 18.45 9.09
CA ASN A 532 -12.14 18.16 10.40
C ASN A 532 -13.67 18.13 10.28
N ILE A 533 -14.28 16.96 10.46
CA ILE A 533 -15.73 16.72 10.33
C ILE A 533 -16.53 17.64 11.27
N PHE A 534 -15.99 17.90 12.45
CA PHE A 534 -16.62 18.72 13.48
C PHE A 534 -16.28 20.21 13.38
N GLY A 535 -15.28 20.56 12.59
CA GLY A 535 -14.81 21.93 12.44
C GLY A 535 -15.74 22.81 11.59
N ALA A 536 -15.63 24.11 11.75
CA ALA A 536 -16.46 25.08 11.03
C ALA A 536 -16.05 25.26 9.56
N THR A 537 -14.82 24.90 9.18
CA THR A 537 -14.29 25.05 7.82
C THR A 537 -13.80 23.73 7.26
N PRO A 538 -13.81 23.51 5.92
CA PRO A 538 -14.46 24.38 4.94
C PRO A 538 -15.97 24.44 5.18
N PRO A 539 -16.66 25.52 4.76
CA PRO A 539 -18.10 25.67 4.96
C PRO A 539 -18.90 24.58 4.23
N HIS A 540 -18.37 24.10 3.11
CA HIS A 540 -18.98 23.01 2.35
C HIS A 540 -18.47 21.67 2.85
N LYS A 541 -19.38 20.87 3.40
CA LYS A 541 -19.11 19.50 3.83
C LYS A 541 -19.62 18.54 2.77
N PHE A 542 -18.74 17.69 2.29
CA PHE A 542 -19.04 16.76 1.20
C PHE A 542 -18.30 15.44 1.39
N GLY A 543 -18.87 14.37 0.85
CA GLY A 543 -18.19 13.10 0.58
C GLY A 543 -17.62 13.11 -0.84
N TYR A 544 -16.42 12.55 -1.02
CA TYR A 544 -15.74 12.39 -2.29
C TYR A 544 -15.28 10.95 -2.47
N TYR A 545 -15.47 10.39 -3.66
CA TYR A 545 -14.96 9.07 -4.01
C TYR A 545 -14.53 8.99 -5.47
N CYS A 546 -13.62 8.04 -5.75
CA CYS A 546 -13.21 7.68 -7.11
C CYS A 546 -13.64 6.25 -7.44
N PHE A 547 -14.03 6.05 -8.69
CA PHE A 547 -14.22 4.73 -9.29
C PHE A 547 -13.34 4.60 -10.55
N SER A 548 -13.44 3.49 -11.30
CA SER A 548 -12.64 3.32 -12.52
C SER A 548 -12.92 4.43 -13.50
N ASP A 549 -11.95 5.34 -13.60
CA ASP A 549 -11.92 6.53 -14.43
C ASP A 549 -13.10 7.49 -14.24
N GLY A 550 -13.48 7.71 -12.98
CA GLY A 550 -14.51 8.68 -12.64
C GLY A 550 -14.50 9.04 -11.17
N PHE A 551 -15.37 9.97 -10.80
CA PHE A 551 -15.54 10.40 -9.41
C PHE A 551 -17.01 10.73 -9.09
N GLY A 552 -17.30 10.74 -7.79
CA GLY A 552 -18.56 11.27 -7.25
C GLY A 552 -18.33 12.26 -6.12
N VAL A 553 -19.17 13.27 -6.06
CA VAL A 553 -19.25 14.26 -4.97
C VAL A 553 -20.67 14.29 -4.44
N ILE A 554 -20.81 14.22 -3.13
CA ILE A 554 -22.09 14.12 -2.43
C ILE A 554 -22.10 15.12 -1.27
N ASP A 555 -23.16 15.89 -1.15
CA ASP A 555 -23.40 16.81 -0.05
C ASP A 555 -24.87 16.77 0.41
N ALA A 556 -25.26 17.69 1.28
CA ALA A 556 -26.63 17.77 1.79
C ALA A 556 -27.67 18.14 0.71
N ASP A 557 -27.24 18.75 -0.39
CA ASP A 557 -28.11 19.23 -1.47
C ASP A 557 -28.26 18.18 -2.60
N GLY A 558 -27.41 17.14 -2.63
CA GLY A 558 -27.50 16.07 -3.63
C GLY A 558 -26.15 15.44 -3.98
N GLU A 559 -26.10 14.87 -5.19
CA GLU A 559 -24.91 14.15 -5.69
C GLU A 559 -24.61 14.50 -7.14
N THR A 560 -23.33 14.38 -7.52
CA THR A 560 -22.88 14.46 -8.91
C THR A 560 -21.86 13.35 -9.15
N VAL A 561 -22.11 12.50 -10.15
CA VAL A 561 -21.22 11.40 -10.58
C VAL A 561 -20.77 11.69 -12.00
N TYR A 562 -19.46 11.69 -12.22
CA TYR A 562 -18.82 12.04 -13.48
C TYR A 562 -17.88 10.96 -13.98
N ASP A 563 -17.98 10.66 -15.27
CA ASP A 563 -17.10 9.74 -16.00
C ASP A 563 -16.09 10.53 -16.83
N ASN A 564 -14.79 10.29 -16.58
CA ASN A 564 -13.72 11.01 -17.25
C ASN A 564 -13.53 10.51 -18.70
N THR A 565 -13.75 9.20 -18.96
CA THR A 565 -13.59 8.61 -20.29
C THR A 565 -14.62 9.17 -21.29
N GLY A 566 -15.87 9.23 -20.86
CA GLY A 566 -16.97 9.77 -21.67
C GLY A 566 -17.15 11.27 -21.55
N GLU A 567 -16.39 11.93 -20.68
CA GLU A 567 -16.51 13.35 -20.34
C GLU A 567 -17.95 13.77 -20.02
N THR A 568 -18.67 12.91 -19.30
CA THR A 568 -20.11 13.08 -19.09
C THR A 568 -20.52 12.92 -17.63
N VAL A 569 -21.58 13.65 -17.24
CA VAL A 569 -22.26 13.47 -15.96
C VAL A 569 -23.16 12.25 -16.07
N LEU A 570 -22.86 11.20 -15.28
CA LEU A 570 -23.63 9.96 -15.25
C LEU A 570 -24.89 10.05 -14.39
N SER A 571 -24.81 10.79 -13.28
CA SER A 571 -25.91 11.03 -12.35
C SER A 571 -25.75 12.39 -11.71
N GLN A 572 -26.88 13.08 -11.53
CA GLN A 572 -26.95 14.33 -10.78
C GLN A 572 -28.30 14.44 -10.10
N THR A 573 -28.31 14.70 -8.80
CA THR A 573 -29.49 15.00 -8.01
C THR A 573 -29.36 16.32 -7.27
N GLY A 574 -30.49 16.89 -6.87
CA GLY A 574 -30.50 18.21 -6.23
C GLY A 574 -30.28 19.39 -7.20
N PRO A 575 -30.17 20.62 -6.67
CA PRO A 575 -29.95 21.80 -7.49
C PRO A 575 -28.62 21.73 -8.24
N GLN A 576 -28.55 22.40 -9.38
CA GLN A 576 -27.28 22.53 -10.10
C GLN A 576 -26.27 23.23 -9.18
N SER A 577 -25.25 22.51 -8.79
CA SER A 577 -24.25 22.96 -7.82
C SER A 577 -22.86 22.92 -8.42
N GLU A 578 -21.90 23.45 -7.70
CA GLU A 578 -20.49 23.46 -8.04
C GLU A 578 -19.82 22.08 -7.86
N ARG A 579 -20.57 21.03 -7.45
CA ARG A 579 -20.02 19.68 -7.18
C ARG A 579 -19.18 19.09 -8.32
N LEU A 580 -19.57 19.34 -9.59
CA LEU A 580 -18.78 18.91 -10.74
C LEU A 580 -17.41 19.60 -10.78
N GLU A 581 -17.38 20.91 -10.55
CA GLU A 581 -16.12 21.67 -10.53
C GLU A 581 -15.26 21.26 -9.34
N TRP A 582 -15.85 21.03 -8.17
CA TRP A 582 -15.16 20.53 -6.98
C TRP A 582 -14.52 19.17 -7.24
N GLY A 583 -15.26 18.22 -7.81
CA GLY A 583 -14.74 16.90 -8.12
C GLY A 583 -13.58 16.93 -9.12
N LYS A 584 -13.71 17.74 -10.18
CA LYS A 584 -12.64 17.97 -11.16
C LYS A 584 -11.41 18.62 -10.53
N ALA A 585 -11.58 19.66 -9.70
CA ALA A 585 -10.48 20.33 -9.01
C ALA A 585 -9.78 19.39 -8.02
N MET A 586 -10.54 18.57 -7.29
CA MET A 586 -10.00 17.56 -6.37
C MET A 586 -9.16 16.54 -7.12
N LEU A 587 -9.69 15.97 -8.22
CA LEU A 587 -9.00 14.97 -9.01
C LEU A 587 -7.72 15.52 -9.67
N GLN A 588 -7.82 16.68 -10.33
CA GLN A 588 -6.67 17.33 -10.96
C GLN A 588 -5.58 17.65 -9.92
N THR A 589 -5.95 18.25 -8.77
CA THR A 589 -5.00 18.57 -7.71
C THR A 589 -4.32 17.34 -7.15
N THR A 590 -5.07 16.23 -6.95
CA THR A 590 -4.52 14.96 -6.48
C THR A 590 -3.47 14.42 -7.44
N TYR A 591 -3.75 14.41 -8.74
CA TYR A 591 -2.82 13.88 -9.74
C TYR A 591 -1.60 14.80 -9.95
N GLU A 592 -1.77 16.13 -9.91
CA GLU A 592 -0.63 17.06 -9.92
C GLU A 592 0.26 16.90 -8.67
N ASP A 593 -0.34 16.66 -7.51
CA ASP A 593 0.40 16.38 -6.27
C ASP A 593 1.21 15.08 -6.38
N ILE A 594 0.60 14.01 -6.92
CA ILE A 594 1.31 12.77 -7.23
C ILE A 594 2.47 13.01 -8.20
N GLY A 595 2.27 13.86 -9.21
CA GLY A 595 3.32 14.23 -10.17
C GLY A 595 4.52 14.90 -9.48
N ARG A 596 4.24 15.80 -8.52
CA ARG A 596 5.28 16.55 -7.77
C ARG A 596 6.03 15.73 -6.72
N ARG A 597 5.38 14.72 -6.13
CA ARG A 597 6.00 13.77 -5.19
C ARG A 597 6.99 12.86 -5.94
#